data_30c2fd6bd7ab2c8dcfc2f75d3b3c853f
#
_entry.id   30c2fd6bd7ab2c8dcfc2f75d3b3c853f
#
_cell.length_a   1.000
_cell.length_b   1.000
_cell.length_c   1.000
_cell.angle_alpha   90.00
_cell.angle_beta   90.00
_cell.angle_gamma   90.00
#
_symmetry.space_group_name_H-M   'P 1'
#
loop_
_entity.id
_entity.type
_entity.pdbx_description
1 polymer ?
#
loop_
_entity_poly.entity_id
_entity_poly.type
_entity_poly.pdbx_seq_one_letter_code
_entity_poly.pdbx_strand_id
1 'polypeptide(L)' 'RHQRFIVRLPSGGTVLVAHNIDLAPRLASLDPGDAVEFAGEYEWTDRGGVVHWTHHDPAGRHPGGWLRHEGRTVQ' A
#
# COMPACT_ATOMS: atom_id res chain seq x y z
N ARG A 1 3.54 -12.76 3.47
CA ARG A 1 2.45 -12.69 2.49
C ARG A 1 2.11 -11.24 2.20
N HIS A 2 1.65 -10.99 1.00
CA HIS A 2 1.30 -9.63 0.57
C HIS A 2 -0.06 -9.61 -0.11
N GLN A 3 -0.83 -8.59 0.21
CA GLN A 3 -1.98 -8.20 -0.59
C GLN A 3 -1.47 -7.24 -1.66
N ARG A 4 -1.74 -7.53 -2.92
CA ARG A 4 -1.25 -6.72 -4.05
C ARG A 4 -2.41 -6.16 -4.83
N PHE A 5 -2.31 -4.88 -5.17
CA PHE A 5 -3.30 -4.23 -6.03
C PHE A 5 -2.67 -3.02 -6.72
N ILE A 6 -3.27 -2.64 -7.84
CA ILE A 6 -2.77 -1.52 -8.64
C ILE A 6 -3.61 -0.29 -8.33
N VAL A 7 -2.94 0.82 -8.06
CA VAL A 7 -3.57 2.11 -7.80
C VAL A 7 -3.25 3.05 -8.97
N ARG A 8 -4.30 3.69 -9.50
CA ARG A 8 -4.12 4.77 -10.47
C ARG A 8 -3.90 6.05 -9.70
N LEU A 9 -2.81 6.74 -10.02
CA LEU A 9 -2.46 8.01 -9.39
C LEU A 9 -3.18 9.16 -10.07
N PRO A 10 -3.44 10.27 -9.35
CA PRO A 10 -4.04 11.46 -9.95
C PRO A 10 -3.27 12.01 -11.15
N SER A 11 -1.95 11.79 -11.18
CA SER A 11 -1.08 12.18 -12.28
C SER A 11 -1.26 11.35 -13.55
N GLY A 12 -2.02 10.25 -13.48
CA GLY A 12 -2.30 9.35 -14.60
C GLY A 12 -1.46 8.09 -14.66
N GLY A 13 -0.39 8.01 -13.85
CA GLY A 13 0.40 6.79 -13.75
C GLY A 13 -0.23 5.78 -12.80
N THR A 14 0.39 4.61 -12.72
CA THR A 14 -0.05 3.56 -11.79
C THR A 14 1.11 3.08 -10.95
N VAL A 15 0.80 2.56 -9.76
CA VAL A 15 1.77 1.87 -8.92
C VAL A 15 1.15 0.57 -8.42
N LEU A 16 2.00 -0.43 -8.21
CA LEU A 16 1.60 -1.65 -7.54
C LEU A 16 1.82 -1.46 -6.04
N VAL A 17 0.78 -1.60 -5.27
CA VAL A 17 0.91 -1.64 -3.81
C VAL A 17 1.10 -3.08 -3.38
N ALA A 18 2.17 -3.34 -2.63
CA ALA A 18 2.46 -4.64 -2.06
C ALA A 18 2.41 -4.51 -0.53
N HIS A 19 1.26 -4.85 0.03
CA HIS A 19 0.97 -4.67 1.46
C HIS A 19 1.25 -5.96 2.21
N ASN A 20 2.19 -5.92 3.16
CA ASN A 20 2.58 -7.09 3.96
C ASN A 20 1.52 -7.39 5.01
N ILE A 21 0.72 -8.42 4.77
CA ILE A 21 -0.38 -8.79 5.66
C ILE A 21 0.06 -9.67 6.84
N ASP A 22 1.34 -9.96 6.94
CA ASP A 22 1.88 -10.57 8.15
C ASP A 22 2.17 -9.52 9.22
N LEU A 23 2.28 -8.24 8.83
CA LEU A 23 2.59 -7.14 9.74
C LEU A 23 1.42 -6.18 9.97
N ALA A 24 0.44 -6.14 9.08
CA ALA A 24 -0.73 -5.28 9.22
C ALA A 24 -1.95 -5.94 8.59
N PRO A 25 -3.16 -5.59 9.01
CA PRO A 25 -4.37 -6.20 8.46
C PRO A 25 -4.51 -5.98 6.95
N ARG A 26 -5.09 -6.95 6.28
CA ARG A 26 -5.51 -6.83 4.89
C ARG A 26 -6.62 -5.78 4.76
N LEU A 27 -6.65 -5.05 3.65
CA LEU A 27 -7.83 -4.26 3.31
C LEU A 27 -8.96 -5.18 2.92
N ALA A 28 -10.05 -5.14 3.69
CA ALA A 28 -11.23 -5.93 3.41
C ALA A 28 -12.07 -5.26 2.33
N SER A 29 -12.74 -6.07 1.51
CA SER A 29 -13.75 -5.61 0.56
C SER A 29 -13.24 -4.56 -0.44
N LEU A 30 -11.97 -4.67 -0.84
CA LEU A 30 -11.39 -3.76 -1.84
C LEU A 30 -11.87 -4.18 -3.23
N ASP A 31 -12.56 -3.26 -3.92
CA ASP A 31 -13.09 -3.49 -5.27
C ASP A 31 -12.43 -2.55 -6.28
N PRO A 32 -12.36 -2.96 -7.57
CA PRO A 32 -11.89 -2.06 -8.62
C PRO A 32 -12.71 -0.76 -8.64
N GLY A 33 -12.00 0.36 -8.77
CA GLY A 33 -12.63 1.68 -8.75
C GLY A 33 -12.66 2.33 -7.39
N ASP A 34 -12.39 1.59 -6.32
CA ASP A 34 -12.34 2.15 -4.97
C ASP A 34 -11.16 3.12 -4.82
N ALA A 35 -11.38 4.17 -4.03
CA ALA A 35 -10.31 5.09 -3.68
C ALA A 35 -9.49 4.52 -2.52
N VAL A 36 -8.16 4.59 -2.65
CA VAL A 36 -7.23 4.16 -1.61
C VAL A 36 -6.21 5.26 -1.41
N GLU A 37 -5.98 5.62 -0.16
CA GLU A 37 -4.87 6.48 0.22
C GLU A 37 -3.78 5.60 0.83
N PHE A 38 -2.53 5.99 0.66
CA PHE A 38 -1.44 5.19 1.17
C PHE A 38 -0.21 6.03 1.47
N ALA A 39 0.60 5.52 2.38
CA ALA A 39 1.96 5.98 2.61
C ALA A 39 2.85 4.75 2.71
N GLY A 40 3.98 4.78 2.06
CA GLY A 40 4.92 3.67 2.04
C GLY A 40 6.18 4.06 1.31
N GLU A 41 7.03 3.07 1.08
CA GLU A 41 8.28 3.27 0.36
C GLU A 41 8.10 2.95 -1.11
N TYR A 42 8.46 3.91 -1.97
CA TYR A 42 8.38 3.75 -3.41
C TYR A 42 9.67 3.15 -3.94
N GLU A 43 9.54 2.18 -4.84
CA GLU A 43 10.66 1.56 -5.51
C GLU A 43 10.33 1.37 -7.00
N TRP A 44 11.24 1.80 -7.86
CA TRP A 44 11.10 1.58 -9.29
C TRP A 44 11.63 0.21 -9.65
N THR A 45 10.89 -0.51 -10.50
CA THR A 45 11.31 -1.80 -11.04
C THR A 45 11.17 -1.76 -12.57
N ASP A 46 11.72 -2.77 -13.25
CA ASP A 46 11.58 -2.92 -14.70
C ASP A 46 10.12 -2.98 -15.16
N ARG A 47 9.21 -3.32 -14.26
CA ARG A 47 7.78 -3.43 -14.53
C ARG A 47 6.99 -2.24 -14.06
N GLY A 48 7.66 -1.20 -13.57
CA GLY A 48 7.04 0.01 -13.06
C GLY A 48 7.24 0.21 -11.58
N GLY A 49 6.54 1.20 -11.03
CA GLY A 49 6.66 1.55 -9.62
C GLY A 49 5.93 0.60 -8.70
N VAL A 50 6.54 0.34 -7.56
CA VAL A 50 5.98 -0.47 -6.48
C VAL A 50 6.02 0.35 -5.20
N VAL A 51 4.93 0.32 -4.44
CA VAL A 51 4.89 0.88 -3.10
C VAL A 51 4.78 -0.28 -2.11
N HIS A 52 5.73 -0.37 -1.21
CA HIS A 52 5.74 -1.35 -0.15
C HIS A 52 5.99 -0.65 1.18
N TRP A 53 6.09 -1.40 2.27
CA TRP A 53 6.26 -0.83 3.60
C TRP A 53 5.05 0.02 4.02
N THR A 54 3.85 -0.48 3.74
CA THR A 54 2.58 0.19 4.04
C THR A 54 2.04 -0.21 5.42
N HIS A 55 2.93 -0.33 6.39
CA HIS A 55 2.66 -0.76 7.74
C HIS A 55 3.69 -0.15 8.69
N HIS A 56 3.45 -0.26 9.99
CA HIS A 56 4.44 0.13 10.99
C HIS A 56 5.68 -0.77 10.90
N ASP A 57 6.82 -0.27 11.37
CA ASP A 57 8.01 -1.10 11.53
C ASP A 57 8.04 -1.64 12.95
N PRO A 58 7.93 -2.97 13.16
CA PRO A 58 8.00 -3.56 14.49
C PRO A 58 9.31 -3.25 15.22
N ALA A 59 10.40 -3.05 14.47
CA ALA A 59 11.70 -2.71 15.05
C ALA A 59 11.87 -1.21 15.31
N GLY A 60 10.95 -0.37 14.83
CA GLY A 60 11.00 1.07 15.04
C GLY A 60 12.12 1.81 14.34
N ARG A 61 12.70 1.21 13.28
CA ARG A 61 13.86 1.78 12.58
C ARG A 61 13.53 2.43 11.25
N HIS A 62 12.40 2.09 10.69
CA HIS A 62 11.95 2.56 9.38
C HIS A 62 10.71 3.42 9.57
N PRO A 63 10.54 4.52 8.83
CA PRO A 63 9.30 5.27 8.88
C PRO A 63 8.11 4.36 8.59
N GLY A 64 7.10 4.44 9.42
CA GLY A 64 5.89 3.63 9.25
C GLY A 64 5.07 4.10 8.06
N GLY A 65 4.40 3.14 7.41
CA GLY A 65 3.43 3.43 6.37
C GLY A 65 2.03 3.02 6.81
N TRP A 66 1.08 3.19 5.90
CA TRP A 66 -0.31 2.84 6.17
C TRP A 66 -1.10 2.80 4.86
N LEU A 67 -2.27 2.16 4.93
CA LEU A 67 -3.28 2.21 3.88
C LEU A 67 -4.58 2.72 4.48
N ARG A 68 -5.34 3.49 3.71
CA ARG A 68 -6.68 3.94 4.10
C ARG A 68 -7.67 3.65 2.98
N HIS A 69 -8.77 3.01 3.35
CA HIS A 69 -9.82 2.60 2.43
C HIS A 69 -11.16 2.72 3.17
N GLU A 70 -12.10 3.44 2.58
CA GLU A 70 -13.44 3.66 3.16
C GLU A 70 -13.39 4.15 4.62
N GLY A 71 -12.48 5.10 4.90
CA GLY A 71 -12.34 5.68 6.22
C GLY A 71 -11.62 4.81 7.25
N ARG A 72 -11.19 3.61 6.86
CA ARG A 72 -10.42 2.72 7.72
C ARG A 72 -8.94 2.78 7.38
N THR A 73 -8.12 2.95 8.40
CA THR A 73 -6.67 2.92 8.25
C THR A 73 -6.13 1.61 8.80
N VAL A 74 -5.27 0.95 8.02
CA VAL A 74 -4.50 -0.20 8.49
C VAL A 74 -3.02 0.15 8.48
N GLN A 75 -2.31 -0.30 9.50
CA GLN A 75 -0.88 0.01 9.66
C GLN A 75 -0.13 -0.95 10.59
#